data_39f07223dbe7940438520ee93d9acc37
#
_entry.id   39f07223dbe7940438520ee93d9acc37
#
_cell.length_a   1.000
_cell.length_b   1.000
_cell.length_c   1.000
_cell.angle_alpha   90.00
_cell.angle_beta   90.00
_cell.angle_gamma   90.00
#
_symmetry.space_group_name_H-M   'P 1'
#
loop_
_entity.id
_entity.type
_entity.pdbx_description
1 polymer ?
#
loop_
_entity_poly.entity_id
_entity_poly.type
_entity_poly.pdbx_seq_one_letter_code
_entity_poly.pdbx_strand_id
1 'polypeptide(L)'
;MNNGKEVHALLAGENKRAGFKKVVLAFSGHNHSNYTKKIDGITYVQINSASYVWIDKPSQTEKRYPAEINKRYPILNYSMTYDKPLYAIVTLTEDEADIKGTKAGFLPPTPEELNMNDSIGVFPLVLSNAGLQHAWVEVIKQLQNSMIKENIQPANA
;
A
#
# COMPACT_ATOMS: atom_id res chain seq x y z
N MET A 1 -8.80 12.87 1.59
CA MET A 1 -8.01 13.76 0.70
C MET A 1 -8.58 13.67 -0.71
N ASN A 2 -8.89 14.81 -1.32
CA ASN A 2 -9.51 14.85 -2.67
C ASN A 2 -8.49 15.02 -3.81
N ASN A 3 -7.19 14.95 -3.53
CA ASN A 3 -6.12 15.23 -4.49
C ASN A 3 -5.53 13.99 -5.21
N GLY A 4 -6.18 12.83 -5.09
CA GLY A 4 -5.67 11.59 -5.70
C GLY A 4 -5.49 11.66 -7.22
N LYS A 5 -6.39 12.38 -7.91
CA LYS A 5 -6.28 12.60 -9.36
C LYS A 5 -5.07 13.46 -9.72
N GLU A 6 -4.78 14.50 -8.92
CA GLU A 6 -3.65 15.39 -9.13
C GLU A 6 -2.33 14.66 -8.91
N VAL A 7 -2.24 13.88 -7.82
CA VAL A 7 -1.07 13.04 -7.53
C VAL A 7 -0.84 12.04 -8.67
N HIS A 8 -1.91 11.36 -9.13
CA HIS A 8 -1.81 10.45 -10.26
C HIS A 8 -1.30 11.15 -11.53
N ALA A 9 -1.84 12.34 -11.84
CA ALA A 9 -1.41 13.10 -13.01
C ALA A 9 0.07 13.48 -12.97
N LEU A 10 0.60 13.83 -11.78
CA LEU A 10 2.03 14.11 -11.60
C LEU A 10 2.89 12.86 -11.84
N LEU A 11 2.52 11.71 -11.25
CA LEU A 11 3.26 10.46 -11.41
C LEU A 11 3.23 9.94 -12.86
N ALA A 12 2.06 10.00 -13.50
CA ALA A 12 1.91 9.63 -14.91
C ALA A 12 2.67 10.61 -15.83
N GLY A 13 2.66 11.90 -15.49
CA GLY A 13 3.45 12.94 -16.17
C GLY A 13 4.94 12.68 -16.12
N GLU A 14 5.47 12.20 -14.98
CA GLU A 14 6.87 11.80 -14.85
C GLU A 14 7.23 10.63 -15.78
N ASN A 15 6.36 9.63 -15.87
CA ASN A 15 6.56 8.51 -16.80
C ASN A 15 6.58 9.00 -18.28
N LYS A 16 5.66 9.89 -18.62
CA LYS A 16 5.61 10.48 -19.95
C LYS A 16 6.85 11.32 -20.26
N ARG A 17 7.29 12.17 -19.31
CA ARG A 17 8.49 13.01 -19.45
C ARG A 17 9.76 12.17 -19.61
N ALA A 18 9.86 11.07 -18.86
CA ALA A 18 11.00 10.17 -18.91
C ALA A 18 11.05 9.33 -20.20
N GLY A 19 9.91 9.13 -20.89
CA GLY A 19 9.80 8.21 -22.01
C GLY A 19 9.78 6.72 -21.66
N PHE A 20 9.74 6.41 -20.34
CA PHE A 20 9.67 5.04 -19.82
C PHE A 20 8.93 5.01 -18.47
N LYS A 21 8.62 3.81 -17.96
CA LYS A 21 7.93 3.60 -16.68
C LYS A 21 8.87 3.84 -15.49
N LYS A 22 9.18 5.11 -15.22
CA LYS A 22 10.03 5.53 -14.10
C LYS A 22 9.33 5.30 -12.75
N VAL A 23 8.03 5.58 -12.68
CA VAL A 23 7.18 5.32 -11.52
C VAL A 23 6.31 4.12 -11.81
N VAL A 24 6.50 3.03 -11.11
CA VAL A 24 5.76 1.77 -11.32
C VAL A 24 4.93 1.39 -10.11
N LEU A 25 5.25 1.94 -8.94
CA LEU A 25 4.67 1.58 -7.65
C LEU A 25 4.52 2.82 -6.78
N ALA A 26 3.37 2.98 -6.14
CA ALA A 26 3.08 4.05 -5.20
C ALA A 26 2.38 3.48 -3.96
N PHE A 27 2.92 3.78 -2.78
CA PHE A 27 2.35 3.34 -1.51
C PHE A 27 1.55 4.44 -0.84
N SER A 28 0.49 4.04 -0.15
CA SER A 28 -0.33 4.89 0.70
C SER A 28 -0.77 4.16 1.96
N GLY A 29 -1.26 4.89 2.94
CA GLY A 29 -1.80 4.38 4.19
C GLY A 29 -3.03 5.19 4.62
N HIS A 30 -3.25 5.34 5.93
CA HIS A 30 -4.26 6.15 6.58
C HIS A 30 -5.67 5.56 6.67
N ASN A 31 -6.19 4.92 5.62
CA ASN A 31 -7.57 4.39 5.65
C ASN A 31 -7.73 3.06 6.41
N HIS A 32 -6.63 2.50 6.92
CA HIS A 32 -6.63 1.25 7.68
C HIS A 32 -7.31 0.09 6.92
N SER A 33 -7.02 -0.01 5.63
CA SER A 33 -7.50 -1.09 4.77
C SER A 33 -6.43 -1.47 3.75
N ASN A 34 -6.44 -2.72 3.30
CA ASN A 34 -5.62 -3.17 2.20
C ASN A 34 -6.31 -2.90 0.87
N TYR A 35 -5.59 -2.31 -0.06
CA TYR A 35 -6.13 -2.02 -1.38
C TYR A 35 -5.01 -1.98 -2.41
N THR A 36 -5.27 -2.52 -3.58
CA THR A 36 -4.37 -2.43 -4.73
C THR A 36 -5.14 -2.07 -5.99
N LYS A 37 -4.59 -1.18 -6.79
CA LYS A 37 -5.14 -0.81 -8.09
C LYS A 37 -4.03 -0.42 -9.04
N LYS A 38 -4.13 -0.85 -10.31
CA LYS A 38 -3.22 -0.43 -11.37
C LYS A 38 -3.93 0.59 -12.27
N ILE A 39 -3.29 1.75 -12.48
CA ILE A 39 -3.77 2.83 -13.34
C ILE A 39 -2.59 3.32 -14.16
N ASP A 40 -2.71 3.35 -15.48
CA ASP A 40 -1.69 3.84 -16.43
C ASP A 40 -0.28 3.21 -16.21
N GLY A 41 -0.27 1.92 -15.85
CA GLY A 41 0.95 1.18 -15.58
C GLY A 41 1.57 1.40 -14.20
N ILE A 42 0.99 2.27 -13.36
CA ILE A 42 1.41 2.50 -11.97
C ILE A 42 0.53 1.65 -11.04
N THR A 43 1.15 0.85 -10.20
CA THR A 43 0.44 0.07 -9.17
C THR A 43 0.37 0.86 -7.87
N TYR A 44 -0.83 1.20 -7.46
CA TYR A 44 -1.13 1.85 -6.18
C TYR A 44 -1.40 0.80 -5.14
N VAL A 45 -0.69 0.88 -4.03
CA VAL A 45 -0.78 -0.07 -2.91
C VAL A 45 -1.12 0.70 -1.66
N GLN A 46 -2.27 0.43 -1.07
CA GLN A 46 -2.61 0.93 0.25
C GLN A 46 -2.34 -0.15 1.28
N ILE A 47 -1.51 0.20 2.26
CA ILE A 47 -1.15 -0.69 3.37
C ILE A 47 -2.03 -0.36 4.57
N ASN A 48 -2.54 -1.41 5.21
CA ASN A 48 -3.33 -1.30 6.42
C ASN A 48 -2.52 -0.71 7.59
N SER A 49 -3.22 -0.29 8.63
CA SER A 49 -2.61 0.09 9.91
C SER A 49 -1.88 -1.10 10.54
N ALA A 50 -0.85 -0.81 11.30
CA ALA A 50 -0.14 -1.83 12.06
C ALA A 50 -0.92 -2.30 13.31
N SER A 51 -1.88 -1.53 13.80
CA SER A 51 -2.44 -1.72 15.15
C SER A 51 -3.95 -1.93 15.21
N TYR A 52 -4.72 -1.35 14.29
CA TYR A 52 -6.18 -1.46 14.34
C TYR A 52 -6.83 -1.16 12.98
N VAL A 53 -8.07 -1.60 12.82
CA VAL A 53 -8.95 -1.28 11.70
C VAL A 53 -10.10 -0.38 12.17
N TRP A 54 -10.60 0.48 11.26
CA TRP A 54 -11.85 1.21 11.49
C TRP A 54 -13.04 0.28 11.32
N ILE A 55 -14.04 0.43 12.18
CA ILE A 55 -15.31 -0.28 12.07
C ILE A 55 -16.38 0.64 11.49
N ASP A 56 -17.34 0.06 10.81
CA ASP A 56 -18.45 0.78 10.22
C ASP A 56 -19.40 1.37 11.28
N LYS A 57 -20.21 2.35 10.89
CA LYS A 57 -21.13 3.04 11.81
C LYS A 57 -22.13 2.11 12.51
N PRO A 58 -22.78 1.14 11.86
CA PRO A 58 -23.65 0.19 12.54
C PRO A 58 -22.97 -0.55 13.67
N SER A 59 -21.74 -0.98 13.46
CA SER A 59 -20.95 -1.73 14.46
C SER A 59 -20.40 -0.87 15.60
N GLN A 60 -20.41 0.45 15.48
CA GLN A 60 -19.94 1.38 16.53
C GLN A 60 -20.93 1.49 17.70
N THR A 61 -22.14 1.00 17.57
CA THR A 61 -23.16 1.04 18.63
C THR A 61 -22.89 0.02 19.73
N GLU A 62 -22.11 -1.02 19.45
CA GLU A 62 -21.77 -2.06 20.40
C GLU A 62 -20.80 -1.54 21.49
N LYS A 63 -21.24 -1.63 22.72
CA LYS A 63 -20.43 -1.25 23.89
C LYS A 63 -19.49 -2.39 24.26
N ARG A 64 -18.36 -2.46 23.58
CA ARG A 64 -17.36 -3.52 23.74
C ARG A 64 -16.56 -3.43 25.04
N TYR A 65 -16.48 -2.25 25.64
CA TYR A 65 -15.70 -1.98 26.83
C TYR A 65 -16.53 -1.23 27.88
N PRO A 66 -16.16 -1.29 29.17
CA PRO A 66 -16.77 -0.48 30.23
C PRO A 66 -16.81 1.02 29.89
N ALA A 67 -17.84 1.71 30.39
CA ALA A 67 -18.08 3.12 30.04
C ALA A 67 -16.91 4.04 30.34
N GLU A 68 -16.20 3.83 31.45
CA GLU A 68 -15.00 4.59 31.84
C GLU A 68 -13.83 4.38 30.88
N ILE A 69 -13.69 3.18 30.32
CA ILE A 69 -12.66 2.88 29.31
C ILE A 69 -12.99 3.59 28.01
N ASN A 70 -14.24 3.49 27.55
CA ASN A 70 -14.68 4.17 26.33
C ASN A 70 -14.60 5.70 26.45
N LYS A 71 -14.86 6.25 27.66
CA LYS A 71 -14.71 7.68 27.92
C LYS A 71 -13.24 8.12 27.89
N ARG A 72 -12.35 7.31 28.45
CA ARG A 72 -10.90 7.61 28.50
C ARG A 72 -10.24 7.44 27.12
N TYR A 73 -10.71 6.48 26.34
CA TYR A 73 -10.17 6.12 25.02
C TYR A 73 -11.28 6.05 23.96
N PRO A 74 -11.81 7.19 23.52
CA PRO A 74 -12.97 7.22 22.58
C PRO A 74 -12.74 6.48 21.28
N ILE A 75 -11.47 6.35 20.84
CA ILE A 75 -11.10 5.64 19.61
C ILE A 75 -11.53 4.17 19.62
N LEU A 76 -11.62 3.55 20.80
CA LEU A 76 -12.06 2.17 20.94
C LEU A 76 -13.52 1.94 20.52
N ASN A 77 -14.33 3.01 20.43
CA ASN A 77 -15.69 2.90 19.91
C ASN A 77 -15.72 2.77 18.37
N TYR A 78 -14.64 3.14 17.70
CA TYR A 78 -14.57 3.26 16.23
C TYR A 78 -13.55 2.30 15.60
N SER A 79 -12.84 1.52 16.41
CA SER A 79 -11.74 0.69 15.94
C SER A 79 -11.71 -0.68 16.62
N MET A 80 -11.14 -1.66 15.92
CA MET A 80 -10.82 -2.97 16.48
C MET A 80 -9.30 -3.19 16.41
N THR A 81 -8.72 -3.48 17.58
CA THR A 81 -7.28 -3.65 17.76
C THR A 81 -6.86 -5.05 17.33
N TYR A 82 -5.76 -5.14 16.60
CA TYR A 82 -5.17 -6.42 16.22
C TYR A 82 -4.47 -7.09 17.41
N ASP A 83 -4.42 -8.42 17.40
CA ASP A 83 -3.72 -9.23 18.40
C ASP A 83 -2.18 -9.16 18.23
N LYS A 84 -1.72 -8.79 17.04
CA LYS A 84 -0.31 -8.60 16.68
C LYS A 84 -0.18 -7.58 15.55
N PRO A 85 1.00 -6.96 15.38
CA PRO A 85 1.18 -5.96 14.34
C PRO A 85 0.97 -6.52 12.93
N LEU A 86 0.26 -5.76 12.10
CA LEU A 86 0.22 -5.97 10.65
C LEU A 86 1.33 -5.17 9.99
N TYR A 87 2.04 -5.80 9.07
CA TYR A 87 3.02 -5.16 8.20
C TYR A 87 3.14 -5.92 6.89
N ALA A 88 3.79 -5.32 5.93
CA ALA A 88 4.13 -5.95 4.68
C ALA A 88 5.64 -5.84 4.43
N ILE A 89 6.23 -6.91 3.90
CA ILE A 89 7.59 -6.92 3.40
C ILE A 89 7.51 -6.67 1.90
N VAL A 90 8.24 -5.66 1.44
CA VAL A 90 8.35 -5.31 0.02
C VAL A 90 9.75 -5.69 -0.44
N THR A 91 9.83 -6.61 -1.37
CA THR A 91 11.09 -7.00 -2.02
C THR A 91 11.10 -6.43 -3.43
N LEU A 92 12.08 -5.59 -3.72
CA LEU A 92 12.29 -5.00 -5.04
C LEU A 92 13.56 -5.58 -5.65
N THR A 93 13.47 -6.10 -6.86
CA THR A 93 14.59 -6.51 -7.69
C THR A 93 14.57 -5.70 -8.99
N GLU A 94 15.53 -5.97 -9.87
CA GLU A 94 15.57 -5.32 -11.19
C GLU A 94 14.32 -5.61 -12.04
N ASP A 95 13.72 -6.80 -11.87
CA ASP A 95 12.62 -7.28 -12.69
C ASP A 95 11.28 -7.34 -11.97
N GLU A 96 11.28 -7.33 -10.63
CA GLU A 96 10.11 -7.72 -9.85
C GLU A 96 9.91 -6.85 -8.59
N ALA A 97 8.64 -6.67 -8.22
CA ALA A 97 8.26 -6.25 -6.88
C ALA A 97 7.33 -7.30 -6.27
N ASP A 98 7.70 -7.82 -5.13
CA ASP A 98 6.92 -8.78 -4.35
C ASP A 98 6.50 -8.13 -3.03
N ILE A 99 5.21 -8.25 -2.68
CA ILE A 99 4.67 -7.68 -1.44
C ILE A 99 4.00 -8.82 -0.66
N LYS A 100 4.51 -9.10 0.52
CA LYS A 100 4.00 -10.12 1.43
C LYS A 100 3.55 -9.49 2.74
N GLY A 101 2.23 -9.41 2.93
CA GLY A 101 1.62 -8.95 4.18
C GLY A 101 1.59 -10.04 5.25
N THR A 102 1.69 -9.64 6.51
CA THR A 102 1.43 -10.52 7.65
C THR A 102 -0.07 -10.64 7.91
N LYS A 103 -0.47 -11.74 8.57
CA LYS A 103 -1.83 -11.97 9.04
C LYS A 103 -1.90 -11.67 10.54
N ALA A 104 -2.96 -10.99 10.98
CA ALA A 104 -3.29 -10.79 12.38
C ALA A 104 -4.73 -11.23 12.66
N GLY A 105 -5.05 -11.52 13.91
CA GLY A 105 -6.39 -11.60 14.45
C GLY A 105 -6.76 -10.31 15.17
N PHE A 106 -7.80 -10.37 16.00
CA PHE A 106 -8.25 -9.24 16.83
C PHE A 106 -8.15 -9.59 18.31
N LEU A 107 -7.88 -8.57 19.13
CA LEU A 107 -8.07 -8.68 20.58
C LEU A 107 -9.55 -8.82 20.91
N PRO A 108 -9.94 -9.63 21.94
CA PRO A 108 -11.31 -9.73 22.39
C PRO A 108 -11.88 -8.38 22.89
N PRO A 109 -13.18 -8.17 22.70
CA PRO A 109 -14.11 -9.00 21.95
C PRO A 109 -13.85 -8.87 20.43
N THR A 110 -13.77 -10.03 19.77
CA THR A 110 -13.48 -10.10 18.31
C THR A 110 -14.73 -9.76 17.48
N PRO A 111 -14.60 -9.45 16.17
CA PRO A 111 -15.75 -9.26 15.29
C PRO A 111 -16.70 -10.46 15.29
N GLU A 112 -16.17 -11.68 15.35
CA GLU A 112 -16.95 -12.92 15.37
C GLU A 112 -17.78 -13.04 16.66
N GLU A 113 -17.16 -12.77 17.83
CA GLU A 113 -17.85 -12.77 19.14
C GLU A 113 -18.96 -11.71 19.23
N LEU A 114 -18.85 -10.65 18.43
CA LEU A 114 -19.81 -9.55 18.35
C LEU A 114 -20.83 -9.73 17.21
N ASN A 115 -20.82 -10.84 16.48
CA ASN A 115 -21.65 -11.07 15.28
C ASN A 115 -21.53 -9.93 14.25
N MET A 116 -20.37 -9.32 14.15
CA MET A 116 -20.09 -8.28 13.17
C MET A 116 -19.88 -8.89 11.79
N ASN A 117 -20.26 -8.15 10.76
CA ASN A 117 -20.19 -8.62 9.38
C ASN A 117 -18.75 -8.93 8.96
N ASP A 118 -18.52 -9.98 8.19
CA ASP A 118 -17.20 -10.45 7.68
C ASP A 118 -16.40 -9.41 6.88
N SER A 119 -17.00 -8.25 6.58
CA SER A 119 -16.32 -7.15 5.89
C SER A 119 -15.13 -6.54 6.67
N ILE A 120 -14.98 -6.87 7.96
CA ILE A 120 -13.85 -6.46 8.82
C ILE A 120 -12.73 -7.50 8.74
N GLY A 121 -12.57 -8.16 7.62
CA GLY A 121 -11.51 -9.11 7.40
C GLY A 121 -10.14 -8.45 7.30
N VAL A 122 -9.19 -8.90 8.12
CA VAL A 122 -7.78 -8.54 7.98
C VAL A 122 -7.14 -9.56 7.05
N PHE A 123 -7.19 -9.27 5.76
CA PHE A 123 -6.53 -10.11 4.76
C PHE A 123 -5.07 -9.67 4.61
N PRO A 124 -4.11 -10.61 4.51
CA PRO A 124 -2.74 -10.25 4.18
C PRO A 124 -2.72 -9.60 2.79
N LEU A 125 -2.02 -8.48 2.68
CA LEU A 125 -1.74 -7.90 1.39
C LEU A 125 -0.75 -8.79 0.66
N VAL A 126 -1.21 -9.45 -0.39
CA VAL A 126 -0.38 -10.25 -1.28
C VAL A 126 -0.46 -9.67 -2.69
N LEU A 127 0.66 -9.26 -3.23
CA LEU A 127 0.84 -8.88 -4.63
C LEU A 127 1.76 -9.90 -5.26
N SER A 128 1.24 -10.66 -6.21
CA SER A 128 2.06 -11.50 -7.06
C SER A 128 2.58 -10.71 -8.27
N ASN A 129 3.74 -11.06 -8.74
CA ASN A 129 4.59 -10.42 -9.75
C ASN A 129 3.99 -10.05 -11.10
N ALA A 130 2.75 -10.35 -11.40
CA ALA A 130 2.20 -10.36 -12.76
C ALA A 130 2.12 -9.00 -13.47
N GLY A 131 2.72 -7.94 -12.96
CA GLY A 131 2.51 -6.62 -13.55
C GLY A 131 3.69 -5.66 -13.62
N LEU A 132 4.85 -6.04 -13.10
CA LEU A 132 6.01 -5.13 -13.01
C LEU A 132 7.18 -5.53 -13.93
N GLN A 133 7.07 -6.68 -14.57
CA GLN A 133 8.14 -7.37 -15.32
C GLN A 133 8.88 -6.59 -16.41
N HIS A 134 8.44 -5.42 -16.84
CA HIS A 134 9.12 -4.70 -17.92
C HIS A 134 9.61 -3.29 -17.56
N ALA A 135 9.31 -2.81 -16.37
CA ALA A 135 9.61 -1.42 -16.04
C ALA A 135 11.09 -1.19 -15.74
N TRP A 136 11.74 -2.12 -15.07
CA TRP A 136 13.13 -1.99 -14.63
C TRP A 136 14.14 -2.33 -15.72
N VAL A 137 13.85 -3.32 -16.56
CA VAL A 137 14.71 -3.68 -17.69
C VAL A 137 14.90 -2.50 -18.64
N GLU A 138 13.85 -1.73 -18.88
CA GLU A 138 13.91 -0.53 -19.73
C GLU A 138 14.72 0.60 -19.07
N VAL A 139 14.60 0.77 -17.75
CA VAL A 139 15.39 1.76 -16.98
C VAL A 139 16.87 1.44 -17.04
N ILE A 140 17.24 0.19 -16.83
CA ILE A 140 18.65 -0.25 -16.86
C ILE A 140 19.25 -0.09 -18.26
N LYS A 141 18.51 -0.50 -19.31
CA LYS A 141 18.96 -0.31 -20.70
C LYS A 141 19.18 1.17 -21.03
N GLN A 142 18.30 2.05 -20.57
CA GLN A 142 18.45 3.48 -20.83
C GLN A 142 19.59 4.10 -20.05
N LEU A 143 19.82 3.71 -18.80
CA LEU A 143 20.98 4.13 -18.01
C LEU A 143 22.27 3.63 -18.66
N GLN A 144 22.34 2.38 -19.08
CA GLN A 144 23.51 1.83 -19.80
C GLN A 144 23.77 2.56 -21.09
N ASN A 145 22.73 2.87 -21.88
CA ASN A 145 22.84 3.62 -23.12
C ASN A 145 23.29 5.07 -22.88
N SER A 146 22.87 5.70 -21.80
CA SER A 146 23.32 7.04 -21.42
C SER A 146 24.78 7.04 -21.02
N MET A 147 25.21 6.07 -20.20
CA MET A 147 26.63 5.90 -19.81
C MET A 147 27.55 5.61 -21.00
N ILE A 148 27.08 4.85 -21.98
CA ILE A 148 27.82 4.57 -23.21
C ILE A 148 27.95 5.85 -24.05
N LYS A 149 26.91 6.68 -24.15
CA LYS A 149 26.97 7.96 -24.88
C LYS A 149 27.89 8.98 -24.25
N GLU A 150 27.96 9.01 -22.90
CA GLU A 150 28.88 9.91 -22.18
C GLU A 150 30.36 9.47 -22.30
N ASN A 151 30.61 8.16 -22.46
CA ASN A 151 31.96 7.61 -22.63
C ASN A 151 32.51 7.64 -24.06
N ILE A 152 31.66 7.98 -25.06
CA ILE A 152 32.07 8.12 -26.48
C ILE A 152 32.12 9.62 -26.86
N GLN A 153 32.85 10.42 -26.11
CA GLN A 153 33.40 11.64 -26.65
C GLN A 153 34.84 11.33 -27.09
N PRO A 154 35.13 11.39 -28.40
CA PRO A 154 36.51 11.28 -28.84
C PRO A 154 37.26 12.49 -28.30
N ALA A 155 38.34 12.25 -27.59
CA ALA A 155 39.36 13.23 -27.39
C ALA A 155 39.88 13.62 -28.79
N ASN A 156 39.43 14.74 -29.28
CA ASN A 156 39.98 15.35 -30.48
C ASN A 156 41.00 16.39 -30.08
N ALA A 157 42.23 16.04 -30.43
CA ALA A 157 43.40 16.83 -30.82
C ALA A 157 43.52 18.27 -30.35
#